data_0867acb1578e353efb95046631263dcf
#
_entry.id   0867acb1578e353efb95046631263dcf
#
_cell.length_a   1.000
_cell.length_b   1.000
_cell.length_c   1.000
_cell.angle_alpha   90.00
_cell.angle_beta   90.00
_cell.angle_gamma   90.00
#
_symmetry.space_group_name_H-M   'P 1'
#
loop_
_entity.id
_entity.type
_entity.pdbx_description
1 polymer ?
#
loop_
_entity_poly.entity_id
_entity_poly.type
_entity_poly.pdbx_seq_one_letter_code
_entity_poly.pdbx_strand_id
1 'polypeptide(L)'
;MNAESVTSVALSNSVGRALEISLRGTDELLPQDEWVRKLQRSEATGTPLRIKLGLDPTAPDIHIGHTVVLNKMRQLQDLGHRVIFLIGDFTTTIGDPSGRNSTRPPLTREQIEANAQTYYKQASLVLDPEKTEIRYNSEWSDPLGARGMIQLAAKYTVARMMERDDFNKRFKAGQSISVHEFLYPLMQGYDSVALKSDLELGGTDQKFNLLVGRHLQQEYGQEPQCILTMPLLEGLDGVEKMSKSKNNYIGISEDANTMYAKVLSISDDLMWRWYTLLSFRSLEEIAALKAEIEAGRNPKDAKVALAKEITARFHSPAAAEAAEQDFVNRSKGGVPDEIPEVTLAGAPLGIGQLLKQANLAASSGEGNRLIDGGGVRIDGTVVSDKGLKLPAGSYVVQVGKRKFARVTLS
;
A
#
# COMPACT_ATOMS: atom_id res chain seq x y z
N MET A 1 10.82 -21.66 47.80
CA MET A 1 11.07 -20.22 47.77
C MET A 1 10.18 -19.63 46.70
N ASN A 2 9.39 -18.68 47.09
CA ASN A 2 8.15 -18.21 46.50
C ASN A 2 8.25 -17.82 45.03
N ALA A 3 7.44 -18.46 44.20
CA ALA A 3 7.01 -17.90 42.90
C ALA A 3 6.03 -16.75 43.23
N GLU A 4 6.48 -15.53 43.11
CA GLU A 4 5.60 -14.36 43.15
C GLU A 4 4.58 -14.47 42.02
N SER A 5 3.34 -14.68 42.42
CA SER A 5 2.17 -14.57 41.56
C SER A 5 2.11 -13.14 41.06
N VAL A 6 2.48 -12.92 39.80
CA VAL A 6 2.13 -11.70 39.10
C VAL A 6 0.61 -11.70 38.98
N THR A 7 -0.03 -10.97 39.88
CA THR A 7 -1.47 -10.66 39.80
C THR A 7 -1.71 -9.98 38.45
N SER A 8 -2.38 -10.68 37.53
CA SER A 8 -2.86 -10.10 36.29
C SER A 8 -3.89 -9.02 36.67
N VAL A 9 -3.46 -7.77 36.70
CA VAL A 9 -4.38 -6.64 36.81
C VAL A 9 -5.28 -6.74 35.58
N ALA A 10 -6.59 -6.92 35.81
CA ALA A 10 -7.56 -6.94 34.72
C ALA A 10 -7.45 -5.64 33.93
N LEU A 11 -7.25 -5.76 32.61
CA LEU A 11 -7.19 -4.59 31.74
C LEU A 11 -8.55 -3.89 31.74
N SER A 12 -8.54 -2.57 31.66
CA SER A 12 -9.78 -1.82 31.39
C SER A 12 -10.30 -2.19 30.01
N ASN A 13 -11.61 -2.01 29.77
CA ASN A 13 -12.21 -2.30 28.48
C ASN A 13 -11.55 -1.49 27.34
N SER A 14 -11.15 -0.24 27.61
CA SER A 14 -10.51 0.60 26.60
C SER A 14 -9.10 0.15 26.27
N VAL A 15 -8.29 -0.21 27.27
CA VAL A 15 -6.93 -0.76 27.07
C VAL A 15 -7.01 -2.13 26.36
N GLY A 16 -7.97 -2.97 26.76
CA GLY A 16 -8.19 -4.27 26.12
C GLY A 16 -8.51 -4.12 24.62
N ARG A 17 -9.43 -3.20 24.28
CA ARG A 17 -9.76 -2.89 22.89
C ARG A 17 -8.59 -2.29 22.13
N ALA A 18 -7.83 -1.38 22.74
CA ALA A 18 -6.65 -0.79 22.11
C ALA A 18 -5.58 -1.84 21.83
N LEU A 19 -5.38 -2.81 22.74
CA LEU A 19 -4.47 -3.92 22.54
C LEU A 19 -4.95 -4.85 21.40
N GLU A 20 -6.23 -5.19 21.36
CA GLU A 20 -6.82 -6.00 20.30
C GLU A 20 -6.64 -5.36 18.92
N ILE A 21 -6.93 -4.05 18.81
CA ILE A 21 -6.72 -3.28 17.59
C ILE A 21 -5.22 -3.26 17.22
N SER A 22 -4.33 -3.10 18.19
CA SER A 22 -2.88 -3.13 17.97
C SER A 22 -2.42 -4.48 17.41
N LEU A 23 -2.97 -5.58 17.89
CA LEU A 23 -2.61 -6.95 17.50
C LEU A 23 -3.27 -7.40 16.19
N ARG A 24 -4.36 -6.78 15.77
CA ARG A 24 -5.08 -7.17 14.56
C ARG A 24 -4.17 -7.17 13.32
N GLY A 25 -3.95 -8.33 12.71
CA GLY A 25 -3.15 -8.47 11.50
C GLY A 25 -1.68 -8.09 11.66
N THR A 26 -1.23 -7.83 12.87
CA THR A 26 0.15 -7.52 13.22
C THR A 26 0.99 -8.79 13.17
N ASP A 27 2.21 -8.69 12.64
CA ASP A 27 3.18 -9.78 12.67
C ASP A 27 3.82 -9.87 14.07
N GLU A 28 4.40 -8.77 14.53
CA GLU A 28 4.98 -8.69 15.88
C GLU A 28 4.69 -7.34 16.53
N LEU A 29 4.46 -7.37 17.85
CA LEU A 29 4.38 -6.18 18.71
C LEU A 29 5.31 -6.41 19.92
N LEU A 30 6.41 -5.67 19.97
CA LEU A 30 7.51 -5.92 20.91
C LEU A 30 7.96 -4.67 21.67
N PRO A 31 8.17 -4.76 23.00
CA PRO A 31 7.63 -5.80 23.89
C PRO A 31 6.15 -5.52 24.16
N GLN A 32 5.33 -6.55 24.11
CA GLN A 32 3.88 -6.40 24.27
C GLN A 32 3.49 -5.93 25.69
N ASP A 33 4.17 -6.38 26.71
CA ASP A 33 3.91 -5.97 28.09
C ASP A 33 4.24 -4.48 28.33
N GLU A 34 5.28 -3.94 27.69
CA GLU A 34 5.57 -2.50 27.72
C GLU A 34 4.52 -1.69 26.98
N TRP A 35 4.01 -2.22 25.86
CA TRP A 35 2.93 -1.57 25.13
C TRP A 35 1.67 -1.47 25.98
N VAL A 36 1.30 -2.53 26.68
CA VAL A 36 0.18 -2.52 27.63
C VAL A 36 0.39 -1.46 28.70
N ARG A 37 1.58 -1.36 29.28
CA ARG A 37 1.89 -0.32 30.29
C ARG A 37 1.77 1.10 29.73
N LYS A 38 2.22 1.31 28.50
CA LYS A 38 2.07 2.61 27.81
C LYS A 38 0.60 2.95 27.57
N LEU A 39 -0.23 2.00 27.13
CA LEU A 39 -1.68 2.18 26.97
C LEU A 39 -2.34 2.52 28.31
N GLN A 40 -2.05 1.80 29.38
CA GLN A 40 -2.58 2.07 30.72
C GLN A 40 -2.17 3.47 31.23
N ARG A 41 -0.92 3.85 31.01
CA ARG A 41 -0.42 5.18 31.37
C ARG A 41 -1.14 6.27 30.58
N SER A 42 -1.31 6.08 29.27
CA SER A 42 -2.04 7.01 28.41
C SER A 42 -3.47 7.20 28.85
N GLU A 43 -4.18 6.12 29.18
CA GLU A 43 -5.53 6.17 29.73
C GLU A 43 -5.57 6.91 31.09
N ALA A 44 -4.69 6.57 32.01
CA ALA A 44 -4.66 7.18 33.34
C ALA A 44 -4.31 8.66 33.35
N THR A 45 -3.47 9.11 32.41
CA THR A 45 -3.00 10.50 32.36
C THR A 45 -3.76 11.36 31.34
N GLY A 46 -4.56 10.75 30.45
CA GLY A 46 -5.17 11.42 29.30
C GLY A 46 -4.15 11.91 28.26
N THR A 47 -2.89 11.46 28.36
CA THR A 47 -1.82 11.89 27.44
C THR A 47 -1.72 10.93 26.25
N PRO A 48 -1.96 11.40 25.01
CA PRO A 48 -1.83 10.57 23.83
C PRO A 48 -0.42 10.03 23.65
N LEU A 49 -0.30 8.76 23.22
CA LEU A 49 0.97 8.17 22.83
C LEU A 49 1.41 8.71 21.46
N ARG A 50 2.72 8.81 21.25
CA ARG A 50 3.34 9.26 20.00
C ARG A 50 3.65 8.06 19.12
N ILE A 51 2.91 7.92 18.04
CA ILE A 51 2.98 6.79 17.10
C ILE A 51 3.69 7.26 15.83
N LYS A 52 4.84 6.69 15.51
CA LYS A 52 5.67 7.10 14.37
C LYS A 52 5.58 6.06 13.23
N LEU A 53 5.51 6.55 12.01
CA LEU A 53 5.79 5.81 10.78
C LEU A 53 6.69 6.65 9.90
N GLY A 54 7.87 6.12 9.55
CA GLY A 54 8.79 6.74 8.60
C GLY A 54 8.69 6.09 7.23
N LEU A 55 8.65 6.90 6.18
CA LEU A 55 8.69 6.45 4.78
C LEU A 55 9.67 7.31 3.98
N ASP A 56 10.55 6.63 3.26
CA ASP A 56 11.45 7.28 2.29
C ASP A 56 10.72 7.55 0.98
N PRO A 57 10.68 8.79 0.48
CA PRO A 57 9.98 9.17 -0.75
C PRO A 57 10.75 8.74 -2.00
N THR A 58 10.88 7.42 -2.20
CA THR A 58 11.70 6.81 -3.26
C THR A 58 10.99 6.66 -4.60
N ALA A 59 9.68 6.86 -4.65
CA ALA A 59 8.86 6.78 -5.86
C ALA A 59 7.61 7.66 -5.69
N PRO A 60 7.05 8.23 -6.78
CA PRO A 60 5.94 9.17 -6.66
C PRO A 60 4.61 8.55 -6.21
N ASP A 61 4.43 7.23 -6.37
CA ASP A 61 3.15 6.59 -6.11
C ASP A 61 3.26 5.45 -5.11
N ILE A 62 2.29 5.35 -4.21
CA ILE A 62 2.09 4.21 -3.34
C ILE A 62 1.00 3.28 -3.89
N HIS A 63 1.03 2.02 -3.49
CA HIS A 63 -0.01 1.03 -3.79
C HIS A 63 -0.68 0.56 -2.49
N ILE A 64 -1.80 -0.15 -2.58
CA ILE A 64 -2.56 -0.57 -1.40
C ILE A 64 -1.75 -1.43 -0.41
N GLY A 65 -0.66 -2.07 -0.84
CA GLY A 65 0.26 -2.77 0.06
C GLY A 65 0.92 -1.84 1.09
N HIS A 66 1.24 -0.60 0.73
CA HIS A 66 1.77 0.40 1.67
C HIS A 66 0.68 0.87 2.65
N THR A 67 -0.60 0.76 2.26
CA THR A 67 -1.68 1.21 3.12
C THR A 67 -1.96 0.26 4.29
N VAL A 68 -1.40 -0.94 4.31
CA VAL A 68 -1.51 -1.87 5.45
C VAL A 68 -1.00 -1.20 6.73
N VAL A 69 0.19 -0.63 6.70
CA VAL A 69 0.76 0.06 7.85
C VAL A 69 0.07 1.41 8.11
N LEU A 70 -0.37 2.13 7.07
CA LEU A 70 -1.15 3.35 7.20
C LEU A 70 -2.52 3.09 7.85
N ASN A 71 -3.18 1.99 7.50
CA ASN A 71 -4.44 1.58 8.13
C ASN A 71 -4.25 1.28 9.62
N LYS A 72 -3.17 0.60 9.99
CA LYS A 72 -2.83 0.39 11.41
C LYS A 72 -2.61 1.72 12.12
N MET A 73 -1.87 2.63 11.50
CA MET A 73 -1.65 3.97 12.02
C MET A 73 -2.96 4.75 12.20
N ARG A 74 -3.88 4.66 11.24
CA ARG A 74 -5.22 5.25 11.33
C ARG A 74 -6.05 4.65 12.46
N GLN A 75 -6.03 3.35 12.66
CA GLN A 75 -6.70 2.71 13.78
C GLN A 75 -6.21 3.24 15.13
N LEU A 76 -4.89 3.44 15.28
CA LEU A 76 -4.31 4.03 16.49
C LEU A 76 -4.63 5.52 16.64
N GLN A 77 -4.75 6.25 15.52
CA GLN A 77 -5.21 7.64 15.50
C GLN A 77 -6.67 7.77 15.98
N ASP A 78 -7.53 6.85 15.55
CA ASP A 78 -8.95 6.81 15.95
C ASP A 78 -9.13 6.47 17.44
N LEU A 79 -8.15 5.81 18.07
CA LEU A 79 -8.07 5.61 19.52
C LEU A 79 -7.62 6.87 20.28
N GLY A 80 -7.34 7.97 19.59
CA GLY A 80 -6.96 9.25 20.19
C GLY A 80 -5.45 9.43 20.35
N HIS A 81 -4.62 8.54 19.82
CA HIS A 81 -3.17 8.70 19.85
C HIS A 81 -2.68 9.70 18.79
N ARG A 82 -1.54 10.32 19.06
CA ARG A 82 -0.89 11.28 18.15
C ARG A 82 -0.05 10.54 17.14
N VAL A 83 -0.44 10.60 15.87
CA VAL A 83 0.31 9.95 14.79
C VAL A 83 1.26 10.93 14.12
N ILE A 84 2.47 10.45 13.84
CA ILE A 84 3.56 11.21 13.23
C ILE A 84 3.92 10.49 11.93
N PHE A 85 3.60 11.12 10.82
CA PHE A 85 4.02 10.67 9.50
C PHE A 85 5.34 11.34 9.17
N LEU A 86 6.41 10.55 9.24
CA LEU A 86 7.77 11.02 9.01
C LEU A 86 8.19 10.79 7.56
N ILE A 87 8.58 11.84 6.89
CA ILE A 87 9.18 11.80 5.57
C ILE A 87 10.68 11.72 5.73
N GLY A 88 11.27 10.62 5.24
CA GLY A 88 12.70 10.35 5.28
C GLY A 88 13.45 11.05 4.16
N ASP A 89 13.40 12.38 4.09
CA ASP A 89 14.07 13.16 3.06
C ASP A 89 15.60 13.11 3.20
N PHE A 90 16.12 13.06 4.42
CA PHE A 90 17.54 12.84 4.67
C PHE A 90 17.95 11.39 4.45
N THR A 91 17.21 10.42 5.02
CA THR A 91 17.53 8.99 4.92
C THR A 91 17.46 8.47 3.49
N THR A 92 16.60 9.05 2.65
CA THR A 92 16.54 8.74 1.21
C THR A 92 17.86 9.02 0.50
N THR A 93 18.67 9.99 0.97
CA THR A 93 20.00 10.28 0.39
C THR A 93 21.00 9.16 0.67
N ILE A 94 20.81 8.41 1.75
CA ILE A 94 21.60 7.21 2.10
C ILE A 94 21.10 6.02 1.31
N GLY A 95 19.79 5.84 1.26
CA GLY A 95 19.09 4.71 0.69
C GLY A 95 18.98 3.51 1.64
N ASP A 96 17.74 3.03 1.84
CA ASP A 96 17.48 1.87 2.71
C ASP A 96 18.09 0.60 2.12
N PRO A 97 19.05 -0.05 2.82
CA PRO A 97 19.64 -1.31 2.38
C PRO A 97 18.74 -2.54 2.62
N SER A 98 17.58 -2.40 3.31
CA SER A 98 16.68 -3.50 3.68
C SER A 98 16.26 -4.36 2.48
N GLY A 99 16.54 -5.66 2.57
CA GLY A 99 16.11 -6.64 1.57
C GLY A 99 16.74 -6.49 0.19
N ARG A 100 17.93 -5.88 0.08
CA ARG A 100 18.59 -5.58 -1.20
C ARG A 100 19.95 -6.22 -1.34
N ASN A 101 20.29 -6.51 -2.58
CA ASN A 101 21.60 -7.04 -2.96
C ASN A 101 22.55 -5.97 -3.53
N SER A 102 22.07 -4.72 -3.68
CA SER A 102 22.84 -3.61 -4.24
C SER A 102 22.35 -2.25 -3.74
N THR A 103 23.22 -1.27 -3.68
CA THR A 103 22.94 0.13 -3.32
C THR A 103 22.04 0.78 -4.38
N ARG A 104 21.08 1.60 -3.96
CA ARG A 104 20.26 2.43 -4.89
C ARG A 104 21.08 3.58 -5.45
N PRO A 105 20.84 3.99 -6.72
CA PRO A 105 21.28 5.29 -7.16
C PRO A 105 20.68 6.40 -6.26
N PRO A 106 21.47 7.40 -5.84
CA PRO A 106 20.94 8.49 -5.04
C PRO A 106 19.95 9.33 -5.86
N LEU A 107 18.87 9.75 -5.21
CA LEU A 107 17.93 10.72 -5.78
C LEU A 107 18.45 12.14 -5.55
N THR A 108 18.10 13.08 -6.45
CA THR A 108 18.36 14.50 -6.23
C THR A 108 17.42 15.07 -5.16
N ARG A 109 17.80 16.19 -4.54
CA ARG A 109 16.96 16.85 -3.54
C ARG A 109 15.59 17.24 -4.12
N GLU A 110 15.56 17.74 -5.34
CA GLU A 110 14.33 18.14 -6.04
C GLU A 110 13.42 16.94 -6.28
N GLN A 111 13.98 15.77 -6.60
CA GLN A 111 13.21 14.53 -6.76
C GLN A 111 12.63 14.06 -5.42
N ILE A 112 13.41 14.15 -4.34
CA ILE A 112 12.96 13.81 -2.99
C ILE A 112 11.82 14.72 -2.55
N GLU A 113 11.94 16.03 -2.75
CA GLU A 113 10.91 17.01 -2.41
C GLU A 113 9.63 16.79 -3.20
N ALA A 114 9.72 16.56 -4.52
CA ALA A 114 8.56 16.26 -5.36
C ALA A 114 7.84 14.98 -4.94
N ASN A 115 8.59 13.91 -4.65
CA ASN A 115 8.03 12.65 -4.16
C ASN A 115 7.39 12.82 -2.77
N ALA A 116 8.00 13.59 -1.86
CA ALA A 116 7.50 13.85 -0.52
C ALA A 116 6.10 14.47 -0.54
N GLN A 117 5.86 15.46 -1.41
CA GLN A 117 4.55 16.08 -1.59
C GLN A 117 3.49 15.05 -2.02
N THR A 118 3.86 14.15 -2.92
CA THR A 118 2.96 13.08 -3.40
C THR A 118 2.65 12.08 -2.28
N TYR A 119 3.65 11.68 -1.49
CA TYR A 119 3.48 10.75 -0.36
C TYR A 119 2.52 11.31 0.69
N TYR A 120 2.68 12.59 1.06
CA TYR A 120 1.78 13.22 1.99
C TYR A 120 0.34 13.23 1.48
N LYS A 121 0.13 13.71 0.24
CA LYS A 121 -1.21 13.74 -0.37
C LYS A 121 -1.86 12.35 -0.39
N GLN A 122 -1.10 11.33 -0.67
CA GLN A 122 -1.60 9.96 -0.72
C GLN A 122 -1.86 9.39 0.69
N ALA A 123 -0.99 9.64 1.66
CA ALA A 123 -1.21 9.24 3.06
C ALA A 123 -2.45 9.88 3.66
N SER A 124 -2.78 11.12 3.27
CA SER A 124 -3.98 11.86 3.70
C SER A 124 -5.30 11.26 3.20
N LEU A 125 -5.26 10.31 2.26
CA LEU A 125 -6.45 9.52 1.88
C LEU A 125 -6.80 8.45 2.93
N VAL A 126 -5.86 8.12 3.80
CA VAL A 126 -6.04 7.12 4.86
C VAL A 126 -6.04 7.78 6.24
N LEU A 127 -5.05 8.63 6.52
CA LEU A 127 -4.89 9.32 7.80
C LEU A 127 -5.77 10.57 7.83
N ASP A 128 -6.23 10.93 9.03
CA ASP A 128 -6.88 12.22 9.27
C ASP A 128 -5.82 13.33 9.21
N PRO A 129 -5.84 14.21 8.20
CA PRO A 129 -4.79 15.21 8.03
C PRO A 129 -4.75 16.26 9.16
N GLU A 130 -5.88 16.53 9.82
CA GLU A 130 -5.95 17.49 10.93
C GLU A 130 -5.31 16.94 12.22
N LYS A 131 -5.21 15.61 12.35
CA LYS A 131 -4.66 14.90 13.50
C LYS A 131 -3.31 14.25 13.22
N THR A 132 -2.74 14.47 12.03
CA THR A 132 -1.46 13.90 11.62
C THR A 132 -0.36 14.95 11.70
N GLU A 133 0.64 14.71 12.53
CA GLU A 133 1.86 15.49 12.57
C GLU A 133 2.79 15.04 11.45
N ILE A 134 3.14 15.95 10.53
CA ILE A 134 4.07 15.67 9.45
C ILE A 134 5.43 16.25 9.82
N ARG A 135 6.45 15.41 9.71
CA ARG A 135 7.82 15.79 10.02
C ARG A 135 8.77 15.31 8.92
N TYR A 136 9.88 16.00 8.80
CA TYR A 136 10.97 15.67 7.88
C TYR A 136 12.21 15.35 8.71
N ASN A 137 12.91 14.27 8.43
CA ASN A 137 14.05 13.92 9.26
C ASN A 137 15.30 14.77 8.98
N SER A 138 15.32 15.55 7.92
CA SER A 138 16.29 16.64 7.73
C SER A 138 16.25 17.69 8.85
N GLU A 139 15.10 17.89 9.52
CA GLU A 139 14.96 18.86 10.61
C GLU A 139 15.99 18.69 11.74
N TRP A 140 16.36 17.47 12.05
CA TRP A 140 17.34 17.13 13.09
C TRP A 140 18.61 16.50 12.53
N SER A 141 18.57 15.95 11.31
CA SER A 141 19.73 15.29 10.70
C SER A 141 20.71 16.29 10.09
N ASP A 142 20.24 17.32 9.40
CA ASP A 142 21.09 18.35 8.83
C ASP A 142 21.90 19.11 9.91
N PRO A 143 21.31 19.54 11.06
CA PRO A 143 22.06 20.20 12.12
C PRO A 143 23.04 19.30 12.86
N LEU A 144 22.95 17.97 12.75
CA LEU A 144 23.77 17.03 13.49
C LEU A 144 25.26 17.20 13.19
N GLY A 145 25.60 17.42 11.91
CA GLY A 145 26.94 17.64 11.44
C GLY A 145 27.87 16.44 11.68
N ALA A 146 29.11 16.54 11.25
CA ALA A 146 30.08 15.44 11.36
C ALA A 146 30.33 14.99 12.81
N ARG A 147 30.39 15.93 13.77
CA ARG A 147 30.59 15.61 15.18
C ARG A 147 29.43 14.83 15.77
N GLY A 148 28.20 15.22 15.48
CA GLY A 148 27.01 14.52 15.92
C GLY A 148 26.90 13.13 15.28
N MET A 149 27.28 12.99 14.01
CA MET A 149 27.33 11.69 13.34
C MET A 149 28.32 10.73 14.02
N ILE A 150 29.50 11.21 14.42
CA ILE A 150 30.47 10.41 15.17
C ILE A 150 29.89 9.98 16.54
N GLN A 151 29.24 10.91 17.26
CA GLN A 151 28.61 10.61 18.54
C GLN A 151 27.46 9.58 18.41
N LEU A 152 26.67 9.69 17.37
CA LEU A 152 25.60 8.73 17.07
C LEU A 152 26.17 7.37 16.71
N ALA A 153 27.16 7.30 15.82
CA ALA A 153 27.81 6.06 15.40
C ALA A 153 28.50 5.34 16.57
N ALA A 154 29.03 6.09 17.55
CA ALA A 154 29.64 5.50 18.76
C ALA A 154 28.67 4.77 19.67
N LYS A 155 27.35 4.95 19.51
CA LYS A 155 26.32 4.29 20.34
C LYS A 155 25.90 2.91 19.81
N TYR A 156 26.45 2.48 18.68
CA TYR A 156 26.12 1.17 18.10
C TYR A 156 27.39 0.48 17.57
N THR A 157 27.46 -0.83 17.70
CA THR A 157 28.66 -1.57 17.29
C THR A 157 28.50 -2.20 15.92
N VAL A 158 29.62 -2.34 15.18
CA VAL A 158 29.65 -3.07 13.90
C VAL A 158 29.17 -4.52 14.08
N ALA A 159 29.54 -5.17 15.19
CA ALA A 159 29.08 -6.54 15.47
C ALA A 159 27.56 -6.64 15.51
N ARG A 160 26.87 -5.71 16.18
CA ARG A 160 25.41 -5.64 16.19
C ARG A 160 24.83 -5.25 14.82
N MET A 161 25.49 -4.35 14.10
CA MET A 161 25.03 -3.99 12.74
C MET A 161 25.06 -5.22 11.81
N MET A 162 26.04 -6.11 11.99
CA MET A 162 26.18 -7.35 11.22
C MET A 162 25.19 -8.45 11.61
N GLU A 163 24.37 -8.27 12.67
CA GLU A 163 23.23 -9.15 12.97
C GLU A 163 22.09 -8.99 11.96
N ARG A 164 22.08 -7.90 11.23
CA ARG A 164 21.12 -7.66 10.15
C ARG A 164 21.34 -8.65 9.01
N ASP A 165 20.27 -9.35 8.63
CA ASP A 165 20.32 -10.53 7.73
C ASP A 165 20.94 -10.22 6.37
N ASP A 166 20.59 -9.09 5.76
CA ASP A 166 21.13 -8.67 4.45
C ASP A 166 22.63 -8.33 4.52
N PHE A 167 23.07 -7.60 5.56
CA PHE A 167 24.49 -7.34 5.76
C PHE A 167 25.27 -8.61 6.02
N ASN A 168 24.75 -9.52 6.85
CA ASN A 168 25.39 -10.79 7.15
C ASN A 168 25.55 -11.66 5.91
N LYS A 169 24.50 -11.78 5.09
CA LYS A 169 24.51 -12.53 3.82
C LYS A 169 25.49 -11.95 2.82
N ARG A 170 25.46 -10.63 2.62
CA ARG A 170 26.38 -9.94 1.70
C ARG A 170 27.83 -10.09 2.14
N PHE A 171 28.11 -9.91 3.43
CA PHE A 171 29.45 -10.08 3.99
C PHE A 171 29.98 -11.51 3.78
N LYS A 172 29.17 -12.55 4.13
CA LYS A 172 29.54 -13.95 3.93
C LYS A 172 29.75 -14.32 2.46
N ALA A 173 29.01 -13.68 1.56
CA ALA A 173 29.11 -13.88 0.12
C ALA A 173 30.26 -13.07 -0.53
N GLY A 174 31.04 -12.30 0.25
CA GLY A 174 32.09 -11.42 -0.28
C GLY A 174 31.57 -10.25 -1.12
N GLN A 175 30.28 -9.91 -0.99
CA GLN A 175 29.67 -8.77 -1.68
C GLN A 175 30.00 -7.46 -0.95
N SER A 176 30.17 -6.40 -1.73
CA SER A 176 30.51 -5.08 -1.17
C SER A 176 29.37 -4.53 -0.29
N ILE A 177 29.75 -3.95 0.86
CA ILE A 177 28.89 -3.17 1.73
C ILE A 177 29.57 -1.82 1.88
N SER A 178 28.91 -0.75 1.44
CA SER A 178 29.46 0.59 1.57
C SER A 178 29.26 1.12 2.99
N VAL A 179 30.23 1.85 3.52
CA VAL A 179 30.22 2.36 4.91
C VAL A 179 28.97 3.19 5.21
N HIS A 180 28.49 3.98 4.25
CA HIS A 180 27.28 4.80 4.44
C HIS A 180 26.01 3.97 4.67
N GLU A 181 25.95 2.73 4.17
CA GLU A 181 24.79 1.84 4.39
C GLU A 181 24.59 1.54 5.87
N PHE A 182 25.65 1.50 6.68
CA PHE A 182 25.56 1.35 8.13
C PHE A 182 24.97 2.57 8.83
N LEU A 183 25.00 3.74 8.18
CA LEU A 183 24.41 4.96 8.75
C LEU A 183 22.88 4.94 8.66
N TYR A 184 22.32 4.24 7.69
CA TYR A 184 20.86 4.25 7.50
C TYR A 184 20.09 3.80 8.75
N PRO A 185 20.34 2.62 9.36
CA PRO A 185 19.65 2.19 10.56
C PRO A 185 19.86 3.15 11.75
N LEU A 186 21.02 3.79 11.83
CA LEU A 186 21.32 4.75 12.88
C LEU A 186 20.52 6.05 12.71
N MET A 187 20.39 6.55 11.49
CA MET A 187 19.63 7.75 11.21
C MET A 187 18.13 7.52 11.41
N GLN A 188 17.59 6.40 10.94
CA GLN A 188 16.21 6.01 11.23
C GLN A 188 15.97 5.84 12.73
N GLY A 189 16.93 5.25 13.44
CA GLY A 189 16.84 5.10 14.89
C GLY A 189 16.90 6.44 15.62
N TYR A 190 17.70 7.40 15.13
CA TYR A 190 17.78 8.74 15.70
C TYR A 190 16.49 9.54 15.51
N ASP A 191 15.72 9.27 14.45
CA ASP A 191 14.37 9.81 14.27
C ASP A 191 13.49 9.53 15.50
N SER A 192 13.58 8.32 16.06
CA SER A 192 12.82 7.93 17.25
C SER A 192 13.26 8.69 18.49
N VAL A 193 14.56 8.99 18.61
CA VAL A 193 15.12 9.84 19.68
C VAL A 193 14.60 11.28 19.54
N ALA A 194 14.68 11.86 18.34
CA ALA A 194 14.23 13.22 18.05
C ALA A 194 12.74 13.40 18.30
N LEU A 195 11.94 12.43 17.89
CA LEU A 195 10.48 12.45 18.00
C LEU A 195 9.98 11.96 19.36
N LYS A 196 10.81 11.33 20.19
CA LYS A 196 10.41 10.68 21.44
C LYS A 196 9.20 9.77 21.25
N SER A 197 9.29 8.90 20.24
CA SER A 197 8.17 8.02 19.88
C SER A 197 7.91 6.96 20.94
N ASP A 198 6.64 6.64 21.19
CA ASP A 198 6.21 5.56 22.09
C ASP A 198 6.05 4.23 21.35
N LEU A 199 5.69 4.30 20.06
CA LEU A 199 5.55 3.17 19.16
C LEU A 199 6.06 3.56 17.76
N GLU A 200 6.82 2.67 17.14
CA GLU A 200 7.19 2.79 15.73
C GLU A 200 6.59 1.64 14.93
N LEU A 201 5.93 2.01 13.83
CA LEU A 201 5.35 1.06 12.87
C LEU A 201 6.29 0.84 11.68
N GLY A 202 6.28 -0.38 11.14
CA GLY A 202 6.98 -0.70 9.91
C GLY A 202 6.49 -2.00 9.28
N GLY A 203 6.99 -2.33 8.09
CA GLY A 203 6.88 -3.68 7.55
C GLY A 203 7.80 -4.66 8.28
N THR A 204 7.59 -5.96 8.10
CA THR A 204 8.45 -7.02 8.68
C THR A 204 9.92 -6.86 8.30
N ASP A 205 10.19 -6.31 7.12
CA ASP A 205 11.54 -6.01 6.62
C ASP A 205 12.24 -4.87 7.35
N GLN A 206 11.50 -4.07 8.14
CA GLN A 206 12.01 -2.93 8.92
C GLN A 206 12.36 -3.28 10.37
N LYS A 207 12.05 -4.49 10.85
CA LYS A 207 12.21 -4.89 12.27
C LYS A 207 13.56 -4.49 12.86
N PHE A 208 14.65 -4.76 12.16
CA PHE A 208 15.99 -4.42 12.63
C PHE A 208 16.14 -2.91 12.89
N ASN A 209 15.71 -2.08 11.92
CA ASN A 209 15.82 -0.63 12.02
C ASN A 209 14.96 -0.08 13.19
N LEU A 210 13.75 -0.63 13.38
CA LEU A 210 12.87 -0.27 14.49
C LEU A 210 13.51 -0.58 15.86
N LEU A 211 14.20 -1.72 15.96
CA LEU A 211 14.93 -2.12 17.16
C LEU A 211 16.16 -1.23 17.42
N VAL A 212 16.83 -0.74 16.38
CA VAL A 212 17.90 0.25 16.53
C VAL A 212 17.35 1.54 17.15
N GLY A 213 16.16 1.99 16.73
CA GLY A 213 15.50 3.16 17.33
C GLY A 213 15.24 2.98 18.82
N ARG A 214 14.71 1.82 19.22
CA ARG A 214 14.50 1.46 20.62
C ARG A 214 15.81 1.49 21.41
N HIS A 215 16.88 0.92 20.88
CA HIS A 215 18.20 0.92 21.51
C HIS A 215 18.75 2.33 21.66
N LEU A 216 18.69 3.14 20.60
CA LEU A 216 19.21 4.51 20.66
C LEU A 216 18.46 5.38 21.67
N GLN A 217 17.15 5.23 21.81
CA GLN A 217 16.41 5.95 22.86
C GLN A 217 16.96 5.63 24.25
N GLN A 218 17.27 4.35 24.55
CA GLN A 218 17.92 3.99 25.83
C GLN A 218 19.28 4.66 25.98
N GLU A 219 20.11 4.67 24.92
CA GLU A 219 21.41 5.31 24.92
C GLU A 219 21.36 6.84 25.09
N TYR A 220 20.21 7.44 24.76
CA TYR A 220 19.92 8.86 24.99
C TYR A 220 19.12 9.12 26.28
N GLY A 221 18.94 8.11 27.14
CA GLY A 221 18.26 8.24 28.43
C GLY A 221 16.75 8.44 28.31
N GLN A 222 16.15 8.00 27.22
CA GLN A 222 14.70 8.05 26.99
C GLN A 222 14.04 6.70 27.32
N GLU A 223 12.75 6.73 27.62
CA GLU A 223 11.94 5.51 27.65
C GLU A 223 11.88 4.92 26.23
N PRO A 224 12.25 3.64 26.05
CA PRO A 224 12.31 3.06 24.72
C PRO A 224 10.92 2.85 24.13
N GLN A 225 10.82 3.06 22.82
CA GLN A 225 9.60 2.77 22.05
C GLN A 225 9.30 1.27 22.00
N CYS A 226 8.03 0.92 21.88
CA CYS A 226 7.63 -0.37 21.35
C CYS A 226 7.75 -0.37 19.82
N ILE A 227 7.83 -1.53 19.21
CA ILE A 227 7.83 -1.70 17.76
C ILE A 227 6.64 -2.56 17.34
N LEU A 228 6.04 -2.22 16.21
CA LEU A 228 4.94 -2.97 15.62
C LEU A 228 5.23 -3.21 14.15
N THR A 229 5.35 -4.48 13.78
CA THR A 229 5.57 -4.87 12.39
C THR A 229 4.30 -5.39 11.76
N MET A 230 3.99 -4.90 10.57
CA MET A 230 2.90 -5.39 9.74
C MET A 230 3.45 -6.30 8.65
N PRO A 231 2.75 -7.39 8.32
CA PRO A 231 3.16 -8.24 7.22
C PRO A 231 3.09 -7.49 5.89
N LEU A 232 3.94 -7.90 4.96
CA LEU A 232 3.85 -7.44 3.59
C LEU A 232 2.59 -8.03 2.94
N LEU A 233 1.85 -7.21 2.19
CA LEU A 233 0.63 -7.64 1.51
C LEU A 233 0.99 -8.42 0.26
N GLU A 234 0.37 -9.58 0.08
CA GLU A 234 0.43 -10.34 -1.15
C GLU A 234 -0.30 -9.59 -2.27
N GLY A 235 0.28 -9.63 -3.48
CA GLY A 235 -0.31 -9.02 -4.67
C GLY A 235 -1.50 -9.79 -5.23
N LEU A 236 -1.95 -9.39 -6.41
CA LEU A 236 -3.10 -10.00 -7.10
C LEU A 236 -2.92 -11.50 -7.38
N ASP A 237 -1.68 -11.96 -7.45
CA ASP A 237 -1.31 -13.38 -7.61
C ASP A 237 -1.52 -14.22 -6.32
N GLY A 238 -1.66 -13.57 -5.17
CA GLY A 238 -1.84 -14.21 -3.86
C GLY A 238 -0.61 -14.93 -3.31
N VAL A 239 0.56 -14.76 -3.91
CA VAL A 239 1.81 -15.47 -3.58
C VAL A 239 2.93 -14.50 -3.26
N GLU A 240 3.28 -13.64 -4.23
CA GLU A 240 4.38 -12.70 -4.04
C GLU A 240 3.91 -11.39 -3.41
N LYS A 241 4.81 -10.74 -2.65
CA LYS A 241 4.51 -9.41 -2.12
C LYS A 241 4.08 -8.46 -3.24
N MET A 242 3.10 -7.63 -2.95
CA MET A 242 2.62 -6.61 -3.86
C MET A 242 3.74 -5.65 -4.26
N SER A 243 3.95 -5.49 -5.56
CA SER A 243 5.00 -4.60 -6.08
C SER A 243 4.71 -4.17 -7.51
N LYS A 244 5.13 -2.94 -7.86
CA LYS A 244 5.04 -2.44 -9.24
C LYS A 244 5.89 -3.26 -10.21
N SER A 245 7.09 -3.67 -9.81
CA SER A 245 8.00 -4.46 -10.63
C SER A 245 7.46 -5.85 -11.00
N LYS A 246 6.55 -6.40 -10.18
CA LYS A 246 5.88 -7.68 -10.41
C LYS A 246 4.56 -7.53 -11.15
N ASN A 247 4.10 -6.31 -11.38
CA ASN A 247 2.80 -6.02 -12.01
C ASN A 247 1.61 -6.71 -11.32
N ASN A 248 1.72 -6.99 -10.02
CA ASN A 248 0.70 -7.62 -9.18
C ASN A 248 0.07 -6.65 -8.16
N TYR A 249 0.09 -5.35 -8.45
CA TYR A 249 -0.29 -4.29 -7.53
C TYR A 249 -1.60 -3.59 -7.94
N ILE A 250 -2.17 -2.87 -6.95
CA ILE A 250 -3.22 -1.88 -7.15
C ILE A 250 -2.65 -0.54 -6.66
N GLY A 251 -2.49 0.41 -7.57
CA GLY A 251 -2.11 1.78 -7.21
C GLY A 251 -3.29 2.52 -6.58
N ILE A 252 -3.02 3.33 -5.56
CA ILE A 252 -4.11 4.11 -4.93
C ILE A 252 -4.60 5.28 -5.81
N SER A 253 -3.85 5.62 -6.84
CA SER A 253 -4.18 6.62 -7.86
C SER A 253 -4.81 6.04 -9.14
N GLU A 254 -4.99 4.70 -9.22
CA GLU A 254 -5.69 4.07 -10.33
C GLU A 254 -7.17 4.49 -10.32
N ASP A 255 -7.81 4.52 -11.50
CA ASP A 255 -9.24 4.84 -11.60
C ASP A 255 -10.11 3.84 -10.83
N ALA A 256 -11.30 4.29 -10.41
CA ALA A 256 -12.21 3.52 -9.57
C ALA A 256 -12.63 2.18 -10.20
N ASN A 257 -12.88 2.15 -11.50
CA ASN A 257 -13.31 0.94 -12.22
C ASN A 257 -12.19 -0.10 -12.26
N THR A 258 -10.94 0.34 -12.50
CA THR A 258 -9.76 -0.52 -12.51
C THR A 258 -9.48 -1.05 -11.11
N MET A 259 -9.49 -0.20 -10.08
CA MET A 259 -9.29 -0.60 -8.69
C MET A 259 -10.33 -1.64 -8.26
N TYR A 260 -11.61 -1.37 -8.49
CA TYR A 260 -12.71 -2.26 -8.17
C TYR A 260 -12.56 -3.63 -8.85
N ALA A 261 -12.29 -3.64 -10.15
CA ALA A 261 -12.12 -4.87 -10.92
C ALA A 261 -10.92 -5.70 -10.45
N LYS A 262 -9.81 -5.05 -10.10
CA LYS A 262 -8.62 -5.72 -9.56
C LYS A 262 -8.91 -6.37 -8.20
N VAL A 263 -9.61 -5.68 -7.29
CA VAL A 263 -9.99 -6.28 -6.00
C VAL A 263 -10.91 -7.49 -6.20
N LEU A 264 -11.85 -7.43 -7.15
CA LEU A 264 -12.71 -8.58 -7.47
C LEU A 264 -11.95 -9.76 -8.08
N SER A 265 -10.76 -9.57 -8.63
CA SER A 265 -9.99 -10.62 -9.29
C SER A 265 -9.19 -11.52 -8.35
N ILE A 266 -9.04 -11.15 -7.07
CA ILE A 266 -8.29 -11.93 -6.10
C ILE A 266 -8.99 -13.25 -5.75
N SER A 267 -8.25 -14.25 -5.24
CA SER A 267 -8.82 -15.50 -4.75
C SER A 267 -9.66 -15.27 -3.48
N ASP A 268 -10.52 -16.23 -3.15
CA ASP A 268 -11.34 -16.14 -1.94
C ASP A 268 -10.49 -16.24 -0.66
N ASP A 269 -9.39 -17.00 -0.69
CA ASP A 269 -8.45 -17.08 0.43
C ASP A 269 -7.74 -15.74 0.66
N LEU A 270 -7.26 -15.12 -0.42
CA LEU A 270 -6.62 -13.81 -0.35
C LEU A 270 -7.58 -12.72 0.11
N MET A 271 -8.87 -12.82 -0.23
CA MET A 271 -9.91 -11.90 0.21
C MET A 271 -9.95 -11.79 1.74
N TRP A 272 -9.89 -12.90 2.49
CA TRP A 272 -9.90 -12.85 3.95
C TRP A 272 -8.66 -12.24 4.56
N ARG A 273 -7.51 -12.46 3.92
CA ARG A 273 -6.27 -11.80 4.27
C ARG A 273 -6.39 -10.28 4.10
N TRP A 274 -6.95 -9.84 2.98
CA TRP A 274 -7.16 -8.42 2.72
C TRP A 274 -8.23 -7.81 3.63
N TYR A 275 -9.27 -8.54 4.00
CA TYR A 275 -10.20 -8.07 5.04
C TYR A 275 -9.49 -7.78 6.36
N THR A 276 -8.61 -8.66 6.80
CA THR A 276 -7.87 -8.48 8.05
C THR A 276 -6.96 -7.25 8.00
N LEU A 277 -6.26 -7.02 6.88
CA LEU A 277 -5.20 -6.02 6.75
C LEU A 277 -5.66 -4.68 6.20
N LEU A 278 -6.69 -4.65 5.37
CA LEU A 278 -7.12 -3.46 4.65
C LEU A 278 -8.49 -2.93 5.07
N SER A 279 -9.41 -3.78 5.55
CA SER A 279 -10.75 -3.35 5.94
C SER A 279 -10.77 -2.66 7.31
N PHE A 280 -11.66 -1.69 7.50
CA PHE A 280 -11.95 -1.08 8.81
C PHE A 280 -13.11 -1.76 9.55
N ARG A 281 -13.70 -2.81 8.99
CA ARG A 281 -14.70 -3.61 9.71
C ARG A 281 -14.06 -4.23 10.95
N SER A 282 -14.84 -4.42 12.01
CA SER A 282 -14.36 -5.10 13.21
C SER A 282 -14.03 -6.58 12.93
N LEU A 283 -13.24 -7.22 13.78
CA LEU A 283 -12.94 -8.65 13.65
C LEU A 283 -14.20 -9.50 13.80
N GLU A 284 -15.16 -9.06 14.64
CA GLU A 284 -16.45 -9.71 14.81
C GLU A 284 -17.29 -9.64 13.53
N GLU A 285 -17.33 -8.47 12.87
CA GLU A 285 -18.04 -8.33 11.59
C GLU A 285 -17.42 -9.19 10.49
N ILE A 286 -16.08 -9.29 10.45
CA ILE A 286 -15.38 -10.16 9.51
C ILE A 286 -15.66 -11.63 9.81
N ALA A 287 -15.65 -12.03 11.09
CA ALA A 287 -15.97 -13.39 11.50
C ALA A 287 -17.43 -13.77 11.18
N ALA A 288 -18.38 -12.85 11.42
CA ALA A 288 -19.78 -13.05 11.07
C ALA A 288 -19.95 -13.23 9.55
N LEU A 289 -19.32 -12.38 8.74
CA LEU A 289 -19.36 -12.49 7.28
C LEU A 289 -18.77 -13.82 6.78
N LYS A 290 -17.68 -14.28 7.42
CA LYS A 290 -17.07 -15.58 7.11
C LYS A 290 -18.03 -16.74 7.43
N ALA A 291 -18.67 -16.71 8.61
CA ALA A 291 -19.64 -17.71 9.02
C ALA A 291 -20.87 -17.76 8.08
N GLU A 292 -21.36 -16.60 7.60
CA GLU A 292 -22.44 -16.55 6.62
C GLU A 292 -22.06 -17.25 5.30
N ILE A 293 -20.81 -17.08 4.86
CA ILE A 293 -20.32 -17.73 3.63
C ILE A 293 -20.16 -19.24 3.84
N GLU A 294 -19.65 -19.68 4.99
CA GLU A 294 -19.58 -21.08 5.36
C GLU A 294 -20.99 -21.72 5.45
N ALA A 295 -22.01 -20.93 5.80
CA ALA A 295 -23.41 -21.32 5.81
C ALA A 295 -24.09 -21.31 4.42
N GLY A 296 -23.36 -20.98 3.34
CA GLY A 296 -23.83 -21.06 1.96
C GLY A 296 -24.09 -19.72 1.25
N ARG A 297 -23.77 -18.57 1.88
CA ARG A 297 -23.77 -17.28 1.18
C ARG A 297 -22.67 -17.28 0.11
N ASN A 298 -22.93 -16.60 -1.03
CA ASN A 298 -21.96 -16.54 -2.12
C ASN A 298 -20.70 -15.73 -1.70
N PRO A 299 -19.49 -16.29 -1.76
CA PRO A 299 -18.24 -15.57 -1.46
C PRO A 299 -18.07 -14.29 -2.29
N LYS A 300 -18.65 -14.24 -3.49
CA LYS A 300 -18.62 -13.05 -4.34
C LYS A 300 -19.22 -11.82 -3.64
N ASP A 301 -20.23 -11.98 -2.80
CA ASP A 301 -20.88 -10.86 -2.10
C ASP A 301 -19.91 -10.19 -1.12
N ALA A 302 -19.11 -10.99 -0.40
CA ALA A 302 -18.05 -10.47 0.46
C ALA A 302 -16.96 -9.77 -0.34
N LYS A 303 -16.58 -10.33 -1.50
CA LYS A 303 -15.57 -9.73 -2.37
C LYS A 303 -16.05 -8.41 -2.96
N VAL A 304 -17.32 -8.31 -3.35
CA VAL A 304 -17.97 -7.06 -3.79
C VAL A 304 -17.93 -6.02 -2.67
N ALA A 305 -18.30 -6.42 -1.44
CA ALA A 305 -18.29 -5.51 -0.30
C ALA A 305 -16.87 -4.98 0.00
N LEU A 306 -15.83 -5.83 -0.08
CA LEU A 306 -14.44 -5.42 0.08
C LEU A 306 -13.99 -4.48 -1.05
N ALA A 307 -14.35 -4.79 -2.30
CA ALA A 307 -14.00 -3.96 -3.45
C ALA A 307 -14.63 -2.57 -3.34
N LYS A 308 -15.88 -2.48 -2.93
CA LYS A 308 -16.57 -1.20 -2.67
C LYS A 308 -15.90 -0.43 -1.54
N GLU A 309 -15.56 -1.08 -0.42
CA GLU A 309 -14.90 -0.44 0.73
C GLU A 309 -13.55 0.15 0.32
N ILE A 310 -12.71 -0.61 -0.37
CA ILE A 310 -11.39 -0.15 -0.80
C ILE A 310 -11.52 0.98 -1.84
N THR A 311 -12.38 0.80 -2.85
CA THR A 311 -12.59 1.83 -3.89
C THR A 311 -13.14 3.13 -3.29
N ALA A 312 -14.13 3.04 -2.39
CA ALA A 312 -14.72 4.21 -1.74
C ALA A 312 -13.69 5.00 -0.92
N ARG A 313 -12.72 4.33 -0.29
CA ARG A 313 -11.66 4.97 0.51
C ARG A 313 -10.76 5.87 -0.31
N PHE A 314 -10.39 5.45 -1.52
CA PHE A 314 -9.44 6.18 -2.38
C PHE A 314 -10.12 7.12 -3.37
N HIS A 315 -11.42 6.97 -3.57
CA HIS A 315 -12.22 7.80 -4.47
C HIS A 315 -13.42 8.41 -3.73
N SER A 316 -14.56 7.74 -3.78
CA SER A 316 -15.76 8.11 -3.04
C SER A 316 -16.75 6.95 -3.00
N PRO A 317 -17.73 6.95 -2.08
CA PRO A 317 -18.82 5.97 -2.10
C PRO A 317 -19.57 5.95 -3.44
N ALA A 318 -19.83 7.11 -4.04
CA ALA A 318 -20.50 7.21 -5.34
C ALA A 318 -19.66 6.60 -6.46
N ALA A 319 -18.33 6.81 -6.47
CA ALA A 319 -17.43 6.19 -7.45
C ALA A 319 -17.38 4.67 -7.31
N ALA A 320 -17.44 4.15 -6.08
CA ALA A 320 -17.47 2.70 -5.84
C ALA A 320 -18.77 2.06 -6.34
N GLU A 321 -19.91 2.72 -6.14
CA GLU A 321 -21.20 2.28 -6.71
C GLU A 321 -21.18 2.30 -8.23
N ALA A 322 -20.68 3.37 -8.84
CA ALA A 322 -20.55 3.47 -10.30
C ALA A 322 -19.63 2.35 -10.84
N ALA A 323 -18.51 2.07 -10.16
CA ALA A 323 -17.60 1.00 -10.56
C ALA A 323 -18.24 -0.40 -10.49
N GLU A 324 -19.09 -0.65 -9.48
CA GLU A 324 -19.88 -1.87 -9.41
C GLU A 324 -20.84 -2.00 -10.58
N GLN A 325 -21.59 -0.93 -10.90
CA GLN A 325 -22.55 -0.93 -12.01
C GLN A 325 -21.83 -1.15 -13.36
N ASP A 326 -20.72 -0.46 -13.59
CA ASP A 326 -19.90 -0.64 -14.77
C ASP A 326 -19.37 -2.08 -14.90
N PHE A 327 -18.88 -2.67 -13.79
CA PHE A 327 -18.44 -4.06 -13.77
C PHE A 327 -19.55 -5.04 -14.09
N VAL A 328 -20.75 -4.84 -13.52
CA VAL A 328 -21.93 -5.67 -13.82
C VAL A 328 -22.37 -5.53 -15.28
N ASN A 329 -22.39 -4.30 -15.81
CA ASN A 329 -22.73 -4.03 -17.21
C ASN A 329 -21.75 -4.74 -18.15
N ARG A 330 -20.44 -4.59 -17.91
CA ARG A 330 -19.41 -5.28 -18.71
C ARG A 330 -19.50 -6.80 -18.62
N SER A 331 -19.84 -7.35 -17.47
CA SER A 331 -20.00 -8.80 -17.29
C SER A 331 -21.18 -9.37 -18.06
N LYS A 332 -22.21 -8.56 -18.28
CA LYS A 332 -23.39 -8.90 -19.11
C LYS A 332 -23.18 -8.60 -20.61
N GLY A 333 -21.98 -8.16 -21.02
CA GLY A 333 -21.67 -7.80 -22.40
C GLY A 333 -22.06 -6.37 -22.76
N GLY A 334 -22.36 -5.54 -21.78
CA GLY A 334 -22.62 -4.10 -21.97
C GLY A 334 -21.35 -3.31 -22.29
N VAL A 335 -21.57 -2.09 -22.82
CA VAL A 335 -20.50 -1.13 -23.12
C VAL A 335 -20.11 -0.42 -21.81
N PRO A 336 -18.81 -0.25 -21.51
CA PRO A 336 -18.37 0.58 -20.38
C PRO A 336 -18.85 2.03 -20.51
N ASP A 337 -19.09 2.70 -19.39
CA ASP A 337 -19.52 4.10 -19.36
C ASP A 337 -18.47 5.03 -19.97
N GLU A 338 -17.19 4.75 -19.76
CA GLU A 338 -16.06 5.46 -20.36
C GLU A 338 -15.33 4.53 -21.33
N ILE A 339 -15.32 4.90 -22.62
CA ILE A 339 -14.55 4.23 -23.66
C ILE A 339 -13.75 5.25 -24.45
N PRO A 340 -12.53 4.89 -24.96
CA PRO A 340 -11.74 5.77 -25.81
C PRO A 340 -12.54 6.30 -26.99
N GLU A 341 -12.45 7.61 -27.26
CA GLU A 341 -13.03 8.25 -28.41
C GLU A 341 -11.97 8.43 -29.52
N VAL A 342 -12.28 7.99 -30.70
CA VAL A 342 -11.37 8.04 -31.87
C VAL A 342 -12.10 8.62 -33.06
N THR A 343 -11.56 9.69 -33.62
CA THR A 343 -12.08 10.27 -34.87
C THR A 343 -11.19 9.81 -36.04
N LEU A 344 -11.80 9.23 -37.05
CA LEU A 344 -11.14 8.75 -38.28
C LEU A 344 -11.75 9.40 -39.50
N ALA A 345 -10.91 9.78 -40.44
CA ALA A 345 -11.32 10.31 -41.73
C ALA A 345 -11.31 9.22 -42.83
N GLY A 346 -12.10 9.42 -43.88
CA GLY A 346 -12.08 8.56 -45.07
C GLY A 346 -13.21 7.54 -45.13
N ALA A 347 -14.41 7.95 -44.71
CA ALA A 347 -15.61 7.15 -44.91
C ALA A 347 -15.96 7.02 -46.43
N PRO A 348 -16.42 5.83 -46.87
CA PRO A 348 -16.66 4.59 -46.08
C PRO A 348 -15.37 3.81 -45.81
N LEU A 349 -15.15 3.42 -44.56
CA LEU A 349 -13.93 2.74 -44.12
C LEU A 349 -14.17 1.25 -43.85
N GLY A 350 -13.30 0.39 -44.41
CA GLY A 350 -13.38 -1.06 -44.22
C GLY A 350 -13.11 -1.44 -42.74
N ILE A 351 -13.89 -2.41 -42.21
CA ILE A 351 -13.87 -2.78 -40.78
C ILE A 351 -12.48 -3.21 -40.29
N GLY A 352 -11.71 -4.01 -41.05
CA GLY A 352 -10.38 -4.40 -40.66
C GLY A 352 -9.39 -3.23 -40.56
N GLN A 353 -9.56 -2.22 -41.41
CA GLN A 353 -8.76 -0.99 -41.41
C GLN A 353 -9.17 -0.07 -40.23
N LEU A 354 -10.46 0.03 -39.95
CA LEU A 354 -11.00 0.74 -38.80
C LEU A 354 -10.45 0.18 -37.49
N LEU A 355 -10.47 -1.15 -37.31
CA LEU A 355 -9.95 -1.79 -36.12
C LEU A 355 -8.45 -1.48 -35.87
N LYS A 356 -7.66 -1.43 -36.96
CA LYS A 356 -6.26 -1.04 -36.90
C LYS A 356 -6.10 0.43 -36.50
N GLN A 357 -6.80 1.33 -37.16
CA GLN A 357 -6.67 2.78 -36.93
C GLN A 357 -7.19 3.20 -35.55
N ALA A 358 -8.19 2.49 -35.01
CA ALA A 358 -8.72 2.69 -33.67
C ALA A 358 -7.88 2.00 -32.56
N ASN A 359 -6.72 1.43 -32.89
CA ASN A 359 -5.85 0.66 -31.96
C ASN A 359 -6.54 -0.54 -31.27
N LEU A 360 -7.60 -1.05 -31.87
CA LEU A 360 -8.33 -2.23 -31.40
C LEU A 360 -7.70 -3.55 -31.90
N ALA A 361 -6.92 -3.48 -32.98
CA ALA A 361 -6.11 -4.58 -33.52
C ALA A 361 -4.76 -4.04 -33.98
N ALA A 362 -3.69 -4.83 -33.90
CA ALA A 362 -2.35 -4.44 -34.31
C ALA A 362 -2.20 -4.33 -35.85
N SER A 363 -3.06 -5.03 -36.60
CA SER A 363 -3.09 -4.99 -38.06
C SER A 363 -4.49 -5.29 -38.59
N SER A 364 -4.76 -4.89 -39.86
CA SER A 364 -6.02 -5.25 -40.53
C SER A 364 -6.18 -6.77 -40.67
N GLY A 365 -5.09 -7.52 -40.81
CA GLY A 365 -5.11 -8.98 -40.87
C GLY A 365 -5.50 -9.61 -39.53
N GLU A 366 -5.06 -9.04 -38.40
CA GLU A 366 -5.52 -9.43 -37.06
C GLU A 366 -7.01 -9.09 -36.88
N GLY A 367 -7.42 -7.87 -37.30
CA GLY A 367 -8.82 -7.48 -37.32
C GLY A 367 -9.72 -8.48 -38.04
N ASN A 368 -9.31 -8.94 -39.20
CA ASN A 368 -10.04 -9.94 -39.95
C ASN A 368 -10.14 -11.31 -39.24
N ARG A 369 -9.08 -11.75 -38.59
CA ARG A 369 -9.10 -12.99 -37.76
C ARG A 369 -10.03 -12.87 -36.55
N LEU A 370 -10.09 -11.69 -35.94
CA LEU A 370 -11.00 -11.41 -34.82
C LEU A 370 -12.47 -11.41 -35.30
N ILE A 371 -12.75 -10.94 -36.53
CA ILE A 371 -14.08 -11.01 -37.13
C ILE A 371 -14.47 -12.46 -37.40
N ASP A 372 -13.57 -13.28 -37.98
CA ASP A 372 -13.79 -14.72 -38.19
C ASP A 372 -14.11 -15.48 -36.89
N GLY A 373 -13.45 -15.10 -35.80
CA GLY A 373 -13.69 -15.66 -34.49
C GLY A 373 -14.95 -15.13 -33.78
N GLY A 374 -15.75 -14.29 -34.44
CA GLY A 374 -16.94 -13.65 -33.83
C GLY A 374 -16.61 -12.68 -32.68
N GLY A 375 -15.37 -12.24 -32.61
CA GLY A 375 -14.85 -11.38 -31.54
C GLY A 375 -15.08 -9.88 -31.74
N VAL A 376 -15.71 -9.44 -32.86
CA VAL A 376 -15.94 -8.03 -33.15
C VAL A 376 -17.42 -7.72 -33.13
N ARG A 377 -17.79 -6.63 -32.45
CA ARG A 377 -19.16 -6.09 -32.44
C ARG A 377 -19.16 -4.61 -32.77
N ILE A 378 -20.18 -4.17 -33.48
CA ILE A 378 -20.49 -2.76 -33.72
C ILE A 378 -21.89 -2.49 -33.18
N ASP A 379 -21.99 -1.52 -32.26
CA ASP A 379 -23.24 -1.17 -31.58
C ASP A 379 -23.97 -2.41 -31.01
N GLY A 380 -23.17 -3.33 -30.40
CA GLY A 380 -23.64 -4.58 -29.80
C GLY A 380 -23.86 -5.75 -30.78
N THR A 381 -23.89 -5.50 -32.10
CA THR A 381 -24.14 -6.52 -33.12
C THR A 381 -22.84 -7.16 -33.61
N VAL A 382 -22.78 -8.51 -33.62
CA VAL A 382 -21.60 -9.25 -34.09
C VAL A 382 -21.36 -8.99 -35.57
N VAL A 383 -20.13 -8.63 -35.90
CA VAL A 383 -19.69 -8.48 -37.30
C VAL A 383 -19.14 -9.81 -37.79
N SER A 384 -19.72 -10.34 -38.84
CA SER A 384 -19.27 -11.56 -39.54
C SER A 384 -18.70 -11.32 -40.92
N ASP A 385 -18.98 -10.13 -41.51
CA ASP A 385 -18.50 -9.78 -42.85
C ASP A 385 -17.21 -8.93 -42.75
N LYS A 386 -16.09 -9.49 -43.23
CA LYS A 386 -14.80 -8.79 -43.36
C LYS A 386 -14.80 -7.69 -44.41
N GLY A 387 -15.70 -7.77 -45.37
CA GLY A 387 -15.88 -6.79 -46.42
C GLY A 387 -16.70 -5.58 -45.98
N LEU A 388 -17.25 -5.59 -44.78
CA LEU A 388 -18.08 -4.51 -44.24
C LEU A 388 -17.34 -3.17 -44.32
N LYS A 389 -17.98 -2.18 -44.93
CA LYS A 389 -17.53 -0.80 -44.96
C LYS A 389 -18.53 0.06 -44.20
N LEU A 390 -18.06 0.79 -43.25
CA LEU A 390 -18.89 1.68 -42.43
C LEU A 390 -18.93 3.07 -43.06
N PRO A 391 -20.12 3.67 -43.29
CA PRO A 391 -20.25 5.05 -43.75
C PRO A 391 -19.85 6.05 -42.66
N ALA A 392 -19.91 7.33 -42.95
CA ALA A 392 -19.75 8.37 -41.92
C ALA A 392 -20.80 8.22 -40.83
N GLY A 393 -20.36 8.31 -39.58
CA GLY A 393 -21.23 8.10 -38.41
C GLY A 393 -20.41 7.84 -37.14
N SER A 394 -21.08 7.68 -36.01
CA SER A 394 -20.46 7.33 -34.72
C SER A 394 -20.86 5.91 -34.32
N TYR A 395 -19.88 5.08 -34.00
CA TYR A 395 -20.05 3.66 -33.75
C TYR A 395 -19.35 3.25 -32.45
N VAL A 396 -20.00 2.42 -31.65
CA VAL A 396 -19.35 1.73 -30.53
C VAL A 396 -18.77 0.41 -31.04
N VAL A 397 -17.46 0.34 -31.13
CA VAL A 397 -16.73 -0.83 -31.62
C VAL A 397 -16.17 -1.61 -30.46
N GLN A 398 -16.50 -2.90 -30.38
CA GLN A 398 -16.01 -3.81 -29.34
C GLN A 398 -15.18 -4.93 -29.98
N VAL A 399 -14.03 -5.23 -29.34
CA VAL A 399 -13.17 -6.36 -29.70
C VAL A 399 -12.93 -7.25 -28.49
N GLY A 400 -13.44 -8.46 -28.57
CA GLY A 400 -13.46 -9.39 -27.43
C GLY A 400 -14.31 -8.85 -26.28
N LYS A 401 -13.92 -9.20 -25.02
CA LYS A 401 -14.66 -8.78 -23.83
C LYS A 401 -14.16 -7.47 -23.20
N ARG A 402 -13.00 -6.96 -23.62
CA ARG A 402 -12.26 -5.93 -22.88
C ARG A 402 -11.91 -4.68 -23.66
N LYS A 403 -11.87 -4.74 -24.99
CA LYS A 403 -11.46 -3.60 -25.83
C LYS A 403 -12.68 -2.94 -26.44
N PHE A 404 -12.85 -1.64 -26.17
CA PHE A 404 -13.93 -0.81 -26.71
C PHE A 404 -13.34 0.50 -27.23
N ALA A 405 -13.99 1.09 -28.23
CA ALA A 405 -13.77 2.46 -28.67
C ALA A 405 -15.05 3.04 -29.27
N ARG A 406 -15.30 4.31 -29.01
CA ARG A 406 -16.30 5.10 -29.78
C ARG A 406 -15.59 5.70 -30.99
N VAL A 407 -15.91 5.20 -32.15
CA VAL A 407 -15.27 5.64 -33.42
C VAL A 407 -16.21 6.54 -34.17
N THR A 408 -15.79 7.78 -34.40
CA THR A 408 -16.50 8.73 -35.27
C THR A 408 -15.80 8.76 -36.62
N LEU A 409 -16.52 8.38 -37.69
CA LEU A 409 -16.05 8.40 -39.07
C LEU A 409 -16.58 9.66 -39.78
N SER A 410 -15.69 10.36 -40.45
CA SER A 410 -16.01 11.54 -41.29
C SER A 410 -15.54 11.39 -42.73
#